data_5cd919146b896185ad21af592adf9361
#
_entry.id   5cd919146b896185ad21af592adf9361
#
_cell.length_a   1.000
_cell.length_b   1.000
_cell.length_c   1.000
_cell.angle_alpha   90.00
_cell.angle_beta   90.00
_cell.angle_gamma   90.00
#
_symmetry.space_group_name_H-M   'P 1'
#
loop_
_entity.id
_entity.type
_entity.pdbx_description
1 polymer ?
#
loop_
_entity_poly.entity_id
_entity_poly.type
_entity_poly.pdbx_seq_one_letter_code
_entity_poly.pdbx_strand_id
1 'polypeptide(L)'
;EMQNQVLDSLDLERERGITIKAQSVYLEYELDEEKYQINLIDTPGHVDFAYEVSRSLAACDGAILLVDASQGVEAQTLSTCYNAIDQGLSIFPVLNKIDLKQSDPERVKQEIEEIIGIEASEAPAISAKDGLGVKDLLEKIIREIPAPEGSISEPLQALIIDSWFDQYLSLIHISEPTRL
;
A
#
# COMPACT_ATOMS: atom_id res chain seq x y z
N GLU A 1 -0.16 -19.15 -14.13
CA GLU A 1 0.45 -19.48 -12.82
C GLU A 1 0.83 -18.18 -12.14
N MET A 2 0.29 -17.93 -10.96
CA MET A 2 0.62 -16.75 -10.16
C MET A 2 2.06 -16.92 -9.64
N GLN A 3 2.96 -16.02 -10.03
CA GLN A 3 4.31 -16.00 -9.49
C GLN A 3 4.30 -15.32 -8.12
N ASN A 4 4.93 -15.93 -7.14
CA ASN A 4 5.11 -15.30 -5.83
C ASN A 4 6.14 -14.17 -5.95
N GLN A 5 5.96 -13.08 -5.19
CA GLN A 5 6.91 -11.98 -5.06
C GLN A 5 7.31 -11.34 -6.41
N VAL A 6 6.32 -11.05 -7.26
CA VAL A 6 6.55 -10.47 -8.60
C VAL A 6 7.26 -9.12 -8.54
N LEU A 7 7.00 -8.34 -7.50
CA LEU A 7 7.56 -7.00 -7.31
C LEU A 7 8.92 -7.01 -6.62
N ASP A 8 9.28 -8.07 -5.90
CA ASP A 8 10.56 -8.17 -5.21
C ASP A 8 11.70 -8.37 -6.22
N SER A 9 12.49 -7.34 -6.41
CA SER A 9 13.56 -7.30 -7.42
C SER A 9 14.91 -7.80 -6.91
N LEU A 10 15.14 -7.77 -5.59
CA LEU A 10 16.38 -8.19 -4.96
C LEU A 10 16.37 -9.68 -4.65
N ASP A 11 17.49 -10.37 -4.88
CA ASP A 11 17.65 -11.78 -4.55
C ASP A 11 17.41 -12.04 -3.05
N LEU A 12 17.82 -11.10 -2.19
CA LEU A 12 17.63 -11.18 -0.74
C LEU A 12 16.16 -11.10 -0.32
N GLU A 13 15.34 -10.32 -1.03
CA GLU A 13 13.89 -10.24 -0.81
C GLU A 13 13.24 -11.58 -1.08
N ARG A 14 13.60 -12.22 -2.19
CA ARG A 14 13.08 -13.54 -2.58
C ARG A 14 13.56 -14.65 -1.64
N GLU A 15 14.82 -14.59 -1.21
CA GLU A 15 15.38 -15.58 -0.28
C GLU A 15 14.72 -15.52 1.09
N ARG A 16 14.44 -14.31 1.58
CA ARG A 16 13.88 -14.08 2.91
C ARG A 16 12.36 -13.98 2.95
N GLY A 17 11.73 -13.83 1.79
CA GLY A 17 10.28 -13.63 1.68
C GLY A 17 9.78 -12.32 2.29
N ILE A 18 10.62 -11.26 2.22
CA ILE A 18 10.28 -9.92 2.75
C ILE A 18 10.60 -8.87 1.70
N THR A 19 9.77 -7.84 1.59
CA THR A 19 10.06 -6.64 0.80
C THR A 19 11.04 -5.76 1.56
N ILE A 20 12.12 -5.36 0.91
CA ILE A 20 13.15 -4.46 1.46
C ILE A 20 13.01 -3.07 0.87
N LYS A 21 12.77 -3.00 -0.44
CA LYS A 21 12.70 -1.77 -1.22
C LYS A 21 11.28 -1.52 -1.72
N ALA A 22 10.80 -0.30 -1.56
CA ALA A 22 9.49 0.07 -2.08
C ALA A 22 9.45 -0.05 -3.61
N GLN A 23 8.34 -0.58 -4.13
CA GLN A 23 8.12 -0.76 -5.57
C GLN A 23 6.80 -0.12 -5.97
N SER A 24 6.83 0.66 -7.05
CA SER A 24 5.61 1.27 -7.59
C SER A 24 5.03 0.45 -8.73
N VAL A 25 3.70 0.34 -8.75
CA VAL A 25 2.93 -0.34 -9.80
C VAL A 25 1.85 0.59 -10.31
N TYR A 26 1.81 0.74 -11.62
CA TYR A 26 0.78 1.47 -12.32
C TYR A 26 -0.33 0.53 -12.80
N LEU A 27 -1.58 0.86 -12.50
CA LEU A 27 -2.76 0.12 -12.92
C LEU A 27 -3.75 1.06 -13.61
N GLU A 28 -4.34 0.61 -14.71
CA GLU A 28 -5.52 1.22 -15.31
C GLU A 28 -6.76 0.41 -14.92
N TYR A 29 -7.77 1.08 -14.43
CA TYR A 29 -9.03 0.45 -14.05
C TYR A 29 -10.21 1.24 -14.65
N GLU A 30 -11.21 0.52 -15.16
CA GLU A 30 -12.44 1.12 -15.70
C GLU A 30 -13.60 0.84 -14.75
N LEU A 31 -14.23 1.90 -14.27
CA LEU A 31 -15.37 1.85 -13.37
C LEU A 31 -16.43 2.86 -13.85
N ASP A 32 -17.67 2.41 -14.01
CA ASP A 32 -18.81 3.23 -14.42
C ASP A 32 -18.56 4.03 -15.74
N GLU A 33 -17.90 3.38 -16.72
CA GLU A 33 -17.48 3.94 -18.03
C GLU A 33 -16.38 5.02 -17.93
N GLU A 34 -15.81 5.26 -16.74
CA GLU A 34 -14.69 6.15 -16.51
C GLU A 34 -13.39 5.36 -16.31
N LYS A 35 -12.28 5.93 -16.79
CA LYS A 35 -10.94 5.34 -16.64
C LYS A 35 -10.19 5.98 -15.49
N TYR A 36 -9.74 5.15 -14.58
CA TYR A 36 -8.96 5.53 -13.42
C TYR A 36 -7.52 5.04 -13.56
N GLN A 37 -6.60 5.87 -13.10
CA GLN A 37 -5.20 5.53 -12.96
C GLN A 37 -4.90 5.35 -11.47
N ILE A 38 -4.42 4.17 -11.10
CA ILE A 38 -4.07 3.84 -9.73
C ILE A 38 -2.56 3.59 -9.69
N ASN A 39 -1.83 4.36 -8.90
CA ASN A 39 -0.44 4.10 -8.59
C ASN A 39 -0.37 3.45 -7.21
N LEU A 40 0.08 2.21 -7.14
CA LEU A 40 0.28 1.49 -5.88
C LEU A 40 1.76 1.49 -5.56
N ILE A 41 2.11 1.79 -4.31
CA ILE A 41 3.47 1.64 -3.79
C ILE A 41 3.45 0.49 -2.78
N ASP A 42 4.11 -0.61 -3.13
CA ASP A 42 4.33 -1.72 -2.21
C ASP A 42 5.48 -1.37 -1.28
N THR A 43 5.23 -1.37 0.02
CA THR A 43 6.17 -0.92 1.05
C THR A 43 6.65 -2.06 1.92
N PRO A 44 7.91 -2.01 2.42
CA PRO A 44 8.38 -2.97 3.40
C PRO A 44 7.49 -3.00 4.66
N GLY A 45 7.23 -4.19 5.19
CA GLY A 45 6.51 -4.35 6.46
C GLY A 45 7.44 -4.40 7.70
N HIS A 46 8.76 -4.55 7.52
CA HIS A 46 9.69 -4.74 8.62
C HIS A 46 10.17 -3.41 9.23
N VAL A 47 10.27 -3.36 10.55
CA VAL A 47 10.63 -2.12 11.29
C VAL A 47 11.98 -1.53 10.91
N ASP A 48 12.94 -2.35 10.48
CA ASP A 48 14.27 -1.88 10.05
C ASP A 48 14.21 -0.99 8.81
N PHE A 49 13.11 -1.06 8.04
CA PHE A 49 12.89 -0.28 6.83
C PHE A 49 11.89 0.88 7.02
N ALA A 50 11.66 1.31 8.26
CA ALA A 50 10.70 2.38 8.59
C ALA A 50 10.99 3.70 7.83
N TYR A 51 12.25 4.00 7.55
CA TYR A 51 12.63 5.17 6.75
C TYR A 51 12.12 5.08 5.30
N GLU A 52 12.26 3.91 4.69
CA GLU A 52 11.76 3.64 3.33
C GLU A 52 10.24 3.79 3.27
N VAL A 53 9.55 3.20 4.26
CA VAL A 53 8.09 3.31 4.40
C VAL A 53 7.67 4.78 4.54
N SER A 54 8.32 5.54 5.42
CA SER A 54 7.98 6.95 5.64
C SER A 54 8.14 7.81 4.38
N ARG A 55 9.17 7.56 3.58
CA ARG A 55 9.35 8.29 2.30
C ARG A 55 8.30 7.91 1.27
N SER A 56 7.94 6.63 1.19
CA SER A 56 6.89 6.16 0.29
C SER A 56 5.54 6.74 0.65
N LEU A 57 5.19 6.76 1.94
CA LEU A 57 3.95 7.35 2.44
C LEU A 57 3.86 8.85 2.11
N ALA A 58 4.96 9.58 2.16
CA ALA A 58 4.99 11.02 1.81
C ALA A 58 4.63 11.32 0.34
N ALA A 59 4.62 10.30 -0.52
CA ALA A 59 4.24 10.42 -1.93
C ALA A 59 2.80 9.95 -2.22
N CYS A 60 2.07 9.51 -1.19
CA CYS A 60 0.75 8.92 -1.33
C CYS A 60 -0.37 9.87 -0.90
N ASP A 61 -1.55 9.68 -1.47
CA ASP A 61 -2.80 10.38 -1.09
C ASP A 61 -3.62 9.58 -0.08
N GLY A 62 -3.34 8.29 0.06
CA GLY A 62 -3.95 7.38 1.01
C GLY A 62 -3.10 6.13 1.24
N ALA A 63 -3.40 5.39 2.30
CA ALA A 63 -2.68 4.19 2.66
C ALA A 63 -3.64 3.02 2.90
N ILE A 64 -3.37 1.88 2.28
CA ILE A 64 -4.08 0.63 2.54
C ILE A 64 -3.40 -0.05 3.73
N LEU A 65 -4.15 -0.20 4.83
CA LEU A 65 -3.72 -0.97 5.99
C LEU A 65 -4.12 -2.44 5.80
N LEU A 66 -3.20 -3.23 5.27
CA LEU A 66 -3.44 -4.65 5.01
C LEU A 66 -3.15 -5.49 6.26
N VAL A 67 -4.18 -6.09 6.85
CA VAL A 67 -4.09 -6.89 8.07
C VAL A 67 -4.38 -8.36 7.77
N ASP A 68 -3.57 -9.26 8.31
CA ASP A 68 -3.78 -10.70 8.21
C ASP A 68 -4.95 -11.11 9.11
N ALA A 69 -6.05 -11.58 8.51
CA ALA A 69 -7.26 -11.99 9.23
C ALA A 69 -7.06 -13.20 10.15
N SER A 70 -5.95 -13.90 10.06
CA SER A 70 -5.60 -15.01 10.92
C SER A 70 -4.75 -14.59 12.13
N GLN A 71 -3.91 -13.58 11.98
CA GLN A 71 -3.00 -13.11 13.03
C GLN A 71 -3.55 -11.90 13.78
N GLY A 72 -4.24 -10.98 13.09
CA GLY A 72 -4.76 -9.75 13.67
C GLY A 72 -3.74 -8.60 13.65
N VAL A 73 -3.91 -7.64 14.56
CA VAL A 73 -3.09 -6.44 14.64
C VAL A 73 -1.78 -6.73 15.35
N GLU A 74 -0.67 -6.61 14.62
CA GLU A 74 0.69 -6.79 15.15
C GLU A 74 1.36 -5.44 15.45
N ALA A 75 2.45 -5.46 16.23
CA ALA A 75 3.20 -4.25 16.60
C ALA A 75 3.73 -3.46 15.38
N GLN A 76 4.10 -4.18 14.31
CA GLN A 76 4.55 -3.56 13.06
C GLN A 76 3.39 -2.84 12.35
N THR A 77 2.21 -3.43 12.35
CA THR A 77 0.98 -2.84 11.81
C THR A 77 0.69 -1.49 12.48
N LEU A 78 0.79 -1.44 13.81
CA LEU A 78 0.60 -0.22 14.58
C LEU A 78 1.60 0.87 14.22
N SER A 79 2.89 0.52 14.20
CA SER A 79 3.96 1.48 13.92
C SER A 79 3.82 2.11 12.53
N THR A 80 3.51 1.30 11.52
CA THR A 80 3.31 1.77 10.14
C THR A 80 2.04 2.60 10.02
N CYS A 81 0.96 2.20 10.67
CA CYS A 81 -0.31 2.91 10.65
C CYS A 81 -0.20 4.30 11.29
N TYR A 82 0.44 4.42 12.46
CA TYR A 82 0.66 5.72 13.09
C TYR A 82 1.55 6.64 12.25
N ASN A 83 2.56 6.10 11.58
CA ASN A 83 3.39 6.89 10.65
C ASN A 83 2.54 7.45 9.49
N ALA A 84 1.60 6.70 8.96
CA ALA A 84 0.69 7.16 7.91
C ALA A 84 -0.30 8.22 8.44
N ILE A 85 -0.84 8.03 9.64
CA ILE A 85 -1.73 9.01 10.31
C ILE A 85 -0.99 10.33 10.58
N ASP A 86 0.24 10.26 11.08
CA ASP A 86 1.08 11.46 11.36
C ASP A 86 1.38 12.27 10.09
N GLN A 87 1.37 11.63 8.93
CA GLN A 87 1.51 12.28 7.63
C GLN A 87 0.18 12.78 7.04
N GLY A 88 -0.94 12.58 7.75
CA GLY A 88 -2.26 13.06 7.34
C GLY A 88 -2.93 12.22 6.25
N LEU A 89 -2.47 11.00 6.02
CA LEU A 89 -3.06 10.12 5.01
C LEU A 89 -4.40 9.54 5.44
N SER A 90 -5.30 9.36 4.49
CA SER A 90 -6.51 8.55 4.67
C SER A 90 -6.12 7.08 4.79
N ILE A 91 -6.50 6.42 5.91
CA ILE A 91 -6.20 5.02 6.14
C ILE A 91 -7.39 4.17 5.73
N PHE A 92 -7.13 3.19 4.88
CA PHE A 92 -8.13 2.26 4.38
C PHE A 92 -7.82 0.83 4.86
N PRO A 93 -8.51 0.33 5.91
CA PRO A 93 -8.25 -1.00 6.45
C PRO A 93 -8.79 -2.09 5.51
N VAL A 94 -8.00 -3.15 5.33
CA VAL A 94 -8.32 -4.32 4.51
C VAL A 94 -7.86 -5.58 5.23
N LEU A 95 -8.73 -6.58 5.29
CA LEU A 95 -8.44 -7.88 5.88
C LEU A 95 -8.06 -8.86 4.79
N ASN A 96 -6.86 -9.45 4.88
CA ASN A 96 -6.37 -10.41 3.89
C ASN A 96 -6.28 -11.82 4.48
N LYS A 97 -6.11 -12.80 3.60
CA LYS A 97 -5.94 -14.23 3.91
C LYS A 97 -7.19 -14.88 4.52
N ILE A 98 -8.38 -14.46 4.09
CA ILE A 98 -9.64 -15.09 4.53
C ILE A 98 -9.80 -16.53 4.06
N ASP A 99 -8.96 -17.00 3.15
CA ASP A 99 -8.85 -18.39 2.70
C ASP A 99 -8.30 -19.35 3.78
N LEU A 100 -7.64 -18.81 4.81
CA LEU A 100 -7.07 -19.61 5.88
C LEU A 100 -8.15 -20.04 6.88
N LYS A 101 -8.06 -21.31 7.34
CA LYS A 101 -9.04 -21.90 8.29
C LYS A 101 -9.13 -21.18 9.65
N GLN A 102 -8.02 -20.55 10.07
CA GLN A 102 -7.93 -19.80 11.32
C GLN A 102 -8.26 -18.31 11.17
N SER A 103 -8.68 -17.90 9.98
CA SER A 103 -9.09 -16.54 9.70
C SER A 103 -10.37 -16.18 10.49
N ASP A 104 -10.34 -15.03 11.15
CA ASP A 104 -11.48 -14.46 11.87
C ASP A 104 -11.59 -12.96 11.59
N PRO A 105 -12.19 -12.58 10.45
CA PRO A 105 -12.30 -11.19 10.04
C PRO A 105 -13.02 -10.30 11.05
N GLU A 106 -14.09 -10.79 11.70
CA GLU A 106 -14.88 -9.98 12.63
C GLU A 106 -14.11 -9.65 13.90
N ARG A 107 -13.34 -10.60 14.45
CA ARG A 107 -12.41 -10.36 15.54
C ARG A 107 -11.37 -9.30 15.17
N VAL A 108 -10.79 -9.41 13.98
CA VAL A 108 -9.73 -8.49 13.55
C VAL A 108 -10.25 -7.09 13.26
N LYS A 109 -11.47 -6.93 12.77
CA LYS A 109 -12.14 -5.63 12.67
C LYS A 109 -12.24 -4.94 14.03
N GLN A 110 -12.69 -5.68 15.05
CA GLN A 110 -12.77 -5.17 16.43
C GLN A 110 -11.39 -4.79 16.97
N GLU A 111 -10.37 -5.62 16.72
CA GLU A 111 -8.99 -5.30 17.13
C GLU A 111 -8.49 -4.00 16.46
N ILE A 112 -8.78 -3.76 15.19
CA ILE A 112 -8.40 -2.53 14.50
C ILE A 112 -9.08 -1.32 15.16
N GLU A 113 -10.38 -1.40 15.45
CA GLU A 113 -11.11 -0.32 16.10
C GLU A 113 -10.64 -0.05 17.54
N GLU A 114 -10.43 -1.12 18.34
CA GLU A 114 -10.04 -0.98 19.74
C GLU A 114 -8.59 -0.56 19.94
N ILE A 115 -7.66 -1.07 19.09
CA ILE A 115 -6.22 -0.90 19.29
C ILE A 115 -5.71 0.32 18.50
N ILE A 116 -6.17 0.49 17.25
CA ILE A 116 -5.70 1.58 16.37
C ILE A 116 -6.61 2.81 16.50
N GLY A 117 -7.92 2.59 16.70
CA GLY A 117 -8.90 3.66 16.82
C GLY A 117 -9.44 4.17 15.47
N ILE A 118 -9.32 3.38 14.41
CA ILE A 118 -9.91 3.67 13.09
C ILE A 118 -11.11 2.78 12.84
N GLU A 119 -12.13 3.30 12.14
CA GLU A 119 -13.31 2.53 11.79
C GLU A 119 -12.96 1.39 10.83
N ALA A 120 -13.40 0.17 11.16
CA ALA A 120 -13.12 -1.03 10.38
C ALA A 120 -14.35 -1.92 10.17
N SER A 121 -15.53 -1.50 10.61
CA SER A 121 -16.79 -2.26 10.47
C SER A 121 -17.07 -2.67 9.02
N GLU A 122 -16.83 -1.75 8.08
CA GLU A 122 -17.02 -1.93 6.64
C GLU A 122 -15.72 -2.30 5.89
N ALA A 123 -14.66 -2.68 6.63
CA ALA A 123 -13.39 -3.08 6.03
C ALA A 123 -13.57 -4.31 5.13
N PRO A 124 -13.13 -4.26 3.85
CA PRO A 124 -13.25 -5.40 2.95
C PRO A 124 -12.36 -6.56 3.42
N ALA A 125 -12.90 -7.76 3.29
CA ALA A 125 -12.21 -8.99 3.60
C ALA A 125 -11.90 -9.74 2.29
N ILE A 126 -10.63 -9.99 2.03
CA ILE A 126 -10.15 -10.54 0.75
C ILE A 126 -9.24 -11.76 0.94
N SER A 127 -9.09 -12.52 -0.13
CA SER A 127 -7.93 -13.41 -0.32
C SER A 127 -7.17 -12.94 -1.57
N ALA A 128 -6.04 -12.26 -1.34
CA ALA A 128 -5.18 -11.84 -2.44
C ALA A 128 -4.64 -13.04 -3.22
N LYS A 129 -4.42 -14.17 -2.53
CA LYS A 129 -3.96 -15.43 -3.14
C LYS A 129 -4.96 -16.02 -4.14
N ASP A 130 -6.24 -16.03 -3.78
CA ASP A 130 -7.30 -16.63 -4.59
C ASP A 130 -8.02 -15.59 -5.47
N GLY A 131 -7.69 -14.31 -5.33
CA GLY A 131 -8.33 -13.19 -6.03
C GLY A 131 -9.74 -12.84 -5.51
N LEU A 132 -10.15 -13.44 -4.38
CA LEU A 132 -11.47 -13.23 -3.81
C LEU A 132 -11.59 -11.82 -3.22
N GLY A 133 -12.63 -11.07 -3.61
CA GLY A 133 -12.89 -9.71 -3.10
C GLY A 133 -11.96 -8.61 -3.63
N VAL A 134 -10.95 -8.96 -4.45
CA VAL A 134 -9.96 -7.98 -4.94
C VAL A 134 -10.59 -6.95 -5.87
N LYS A 135 -11.54 -7.36 -6.71
CA LYS A 135 -12.25 -6.43 -7.60
C LYS A 135 -13.05 -5.40 -6.81
N ASP A 136 -13.83 -5.85 -5.84
CA ASP A 136 -14.65 -4.98 -4.99
C ASP A 136 -13.77 -4.04 -4.16
N LEU A 137 -12.58 -4.52 -3.73
CA LEU A 137 -11.57 -3.70 -3.07
C LEU A 137 -11.08 -2.56 -3.97
N LEU A 138 -10.74 -2.83 -5.24
CA LEU A 138 -10.27 -1.79 -6.16
C LEU A 138 -11.36 -0.74 -6.41
N GLU A 139 -12.60 -1.16 -6.59
CA GLU A 139 -13.72 -0.24 -6.77
C GLU A 139 -13.95 0.63 -5.51
N LYS A 140 -13.80 0.04 -4.34
CA LYS A 140 -13.94 0.77 -3.06
C LYS A 140 -12.79 1.76 -2.85
N ILE A 141 -11.55 1.39 -3.18
CA ILE A 141 -10.39 2.28 -3.16
C ILE A 141 -10.63 3.52 -4.03
N ILE A 142 -11.12 3.34 -5.27
CA ILE A 142 -11.42 4.44 -6.19
C ILE A 142 -12.46 5.40 -5.62
N ARG A 143 -13.44 4.88 -4.87
CA ARG A 143 -14.54 5.69 -4.31
C ARG A 143 -14.17 6.40 -3.01
N GLU A 144 -13.28 5.84 -2.21
CA GLU A 144 -13.00 6.30 -0.84
C GLU A 144 -11.67 7.04 -0.68
N ILE A 145 -10.62 6.66 -1.45
CA ILE A 145 -9.35 7.39 -1.40
C ILE A 145 -9.46 8.65 -2.26
N PRO A 146 -9.15 9.82 -1.72
CA PRO A 146 -9.23 11.06 -2.49
C PRO A 146 -8.23 11.06 -3.65
N ALA A 147 -8.63 11.67 -4.76
CA ALA A 147 -7.72 11.91 -5.87
C ALA A 147 -6.66 12.95 -5.47
N PRO A 148 -5.45 12.89 -6.07
CA PRO A 148 -4.41 13.88 -5.82
C PRO A 148 -4.92 15.32 -6.04
N GLU A 149 -4.62 16.19 -5.11
CA GLU A 149 -4.89 17.62 -5.24
C GLU A 149 -3.76 18.32 -5.98
N GLY A 150 -4.08 19.28 -6.86
CA GLY A 150 -3.07 20.07 -7.53
C GLY A 150 -3.56 20.87 -8.72
N SER A 151 -2.68 21.70 -9.29
CA SER A 151 -2.97 22.56 -10.44
C SER A 151 -1.99 22.30 -11.58
N ILE A 152 -2.53 22.03 -12.78
CA ILE A 152 -1.73 21.82 -13.99
C ILE A 152 -0.94 23.09 -14.38
N SER A 153 -1.39 24.25 -13.93
CA SER A 153 -0.76 25.55 -14.24
C SER A 153 0.44 25.90 -13.35
N GLU A 154 0.67 25.15 -12.27
CA GLU A 154 1.79 25.38 -11.37
C GLU A 154 3.09 24.69 -11.87
N PRO A 155 4.27 25.12 -11.40
CA PRO A 155 5.52 24.47 -11.76
C PRO A 155 5.53 23.01 -11.34
N LEU A 156 6.12 22.14 -12.19
CA LEU A 156 6.28 20.74 -11.87
C LEU A 156 7.08 20.55 -10.57
N GLN A 157 6.50 19.83 -9.64
CA GLN A 157 7.20 19.34 -8.44
C GLN A 157 7.26 17.81 -8.50
N ALA A 158 8.33 17.23 -7.96
CA ALA A 158 8.51 15.79 -7.89
C ALA A 158 9.26 15.40 -6.61
N LEU A 159 8.80 14.35 -5.95
CA LEU A 159 9.49 13.75 -4.82
C LEU A 159 10.34 12.58 -5.30
N ILE A 160 11.64 12.60 -4.99
CA ILE A 160 12.53 11.47 -5.27
C ILE A 160 12.34 10.42 -4.17
N ILE A 161 11.79 9.27 -4.51
CA ILE A 161 11.56 8.16 -3.58
C ILE A 161 12.71 7.17 -3.56
N ASP A 162 13.44 7.02 -4.68
CA ASP A 162 14.58 6.13 -4.79
C ASP A 162 15.61 6.62 -5.82
N SER A 163 16.84 6.10 -5.74
CA SER A 163 17.88 6.38 -6.70
C SER A 163 18.92 5.25 -6.73
N TRP A 164 19.48 4.97 -7.91
CA TRP A 164 20.61 4.05 -8.05
C TRP A 164 21.64 4.61 -9.01
N PHE A 165 22.86 4.10 -8.92
CA PHE A 165 23.95 4.47 -9.80
C PHE A 165 24.18 3.40 -10.85
N ASP A 166 24.13 3.80 -12.11
CA ASP A 166 24.50 2.99 -13.25
C ASP A 166 25.83 3.45 -13.82
N GLN A 167 26.72 2.52 -14.14
CA GLN A 167 28.09 2.85 -14.63
C GLN A 167 28.09 3.58 -15.97
N TYR A 168 27.05 3.39 -16.78
CA TYR A 168 26.94 3.99 -18.11
C TYR A 168 26.03 5.22 -18.16
N LEU A 169 24.96 5.21 -17.34
CA LEU A 169 23.93 6.24 -17.31
C LEU A 169 24.08 7.23 -16.14
N SER A 170 25.08 7.02 -15.28
CA SER A 170 25.27 7.79 -14.05
C SER A 170 24.16 7.54 -13.02
N LEU A 171 23.73 8.59 -12.33
CA LEU A 171 22.70 8.51 -11.30
C LEU A 171 21.31 8.50 -11.95
N ILE A 172 20.54 7.47 -11.65
CA ILE A 172 19.13 7.34 -12.07
C ILE A 172 18.26 7.58 -10.83
N HIS A 173 17.25 8.44 -10.97
CA HIS A 173 16.27 8.74 -9.93
C HIS A 173 14.92 8.12 -10.28
N ILE A 174 14.29 7.48 -9.29
CA ILE A 174 12.87 7.16 -9.33
C ILE A 174 12.16 8.29 -8.60
N SER A 175 11.25 8.96 -9.29
CA SER A 175 10.47 10.05 -8.73
C SER A 175 9.01 9.85 -9.05
N GLU A 176 8.17 10.08 -8.06
CA GLU A 176 6.75 10.27 -8.29
C GLU A 176 6.49 11.76 -8.53
N PRO A 177 5.80 12.14 -9.63
CA PRO A 177 5.38 13.51 -9.81
C PRO A 177 4.33 13.84 -8.74
N THR A 178 4.71 14.70 -7.82
CA THR A 178 3.72 15.29 -6.92
C THR A 178 2.86 16.23 -7.75
N ARG A 179 1.61 15.89 -7.93
CA ARG A 179 0.64 16.81 -8.51
C ARG A 179 0.38 17.90 -7.48
N LEU A 180 0.50 19.10 -7.94
CA LEU A 180 0.12 20.30 -7.22
C LEU A 180 -1.29 20.67 -7.60
#